data_77886dafe3ac9987aa4c8e485d01c680
#
_entry.id   77886dafe3ac9987aa4c8e485d01c680
#
_cell.length_a   1.000
_cell.length_b   1.000
_cell.length_c   1.000
_cell.angle_alpha   90.00
_cell.angle_beta   90.00
_cell.angle_gamma   90.00
#
_symmetry.space_group_name_H-M   'P 1'
#
loop_
_entity.id
_entity.type
_entity.pdbx_description
1 polymer ?
#
loop_
_entity_poly.entity_id
_entity_poly.type
_entity_poly.pdbx_seq_one_letter_code
_entity_poly.pdbx_strand_id
1 'polypeptide(L)'
;MFKYNLFTLFLFLSISGFAQTDVGSWLIYKNKLKINEKTSIDTQYQHRSFDLDFAEDQALITAGITHIILPNVSLSTGYRKIGALSEHGAYQKIAFSTVLNKVKFTNAFFLEERWLGDNFQLRYRFGLTAKIPLTPKVALSLTEEVFLQNTDTSFNQNRVTAQVSHQISDALQINTGIMHWQFPTLKRWVFLLSLSHNINL
;
A
#
# COMPACT_ATOMS: atom_id res chain seq x y z
N MET A 1 -33.80 -15.96 7.07
CA MET A 1 -33.34 -14.77 7.83
C MET A 1 -32.21 -15.03 8.83
N PHE A 2 -31.84 -16.25 9.15
CA PHE A 2 -30.80 -16.60 10.14
C PHE A 2 -29.34 -16.65 9.62
N LYS A 3 -29.11 -16.66 8.30
CA LYS A 3 -27.75 -16.83 7.73
C LYS A 3 -26.85 -15.59 7.87
N TYR A 4 -27.41 -14.40 8.01
CA TYR A 4 -26.61 -13.16 8.11
C TYR A 4 -26.15 -12.85 9.54
N ASN A 5 -26.87 -13.33 10.56
CA ASN A 5 -26.51 -13.09 11.95
C ASN A 5 -25.26 -13.87 12.40
N LEU A 6 -25.01 -15.05 11.80
CA LEU A 6 -23.84 -15.86 12.15
C LEU A 6 -22.54 -15.26 11.59
N PHE A 7 -22.58 -14.67 10.40
CA PHE A 7 -21.43 -14.00 9.80
C PHE A 7 -21.06 -12.74 10.54
N THR A 8 -22.05 -11.96 10.99
CA THR A 8 -21.86 -10.75 11.80
C THR A 8 -21.29 -11.09 13.18
N LEU A 9 -21.75 -12.18 13.80
CA LEU A 9 -21.23 -12.65 15.10
C LEU A 9 -19.78 -13.15 14.99
N PHE A 10 -19.41 -13.83 13.89
CA PHE A 10 -18.02 -14.25 13.64
C PHE A 10 -17.08 -13.07 13.39
N LEU A 11 -17.58 -12.00 12.76
CA LEU A 11 -16.81 -10.78 12.55
C LEU A 11 -16.50 -10.07 13.87
N PHE A 12 -17.46 -10.03 14.82
CA PHE A 12 -17.25 -9.44 16.14
C PHE A 12 -16.36 -10.29 17.07
N LEU A 13 -16.41 -11.61 16.96
CA LEU A 13 -15.56 -12.50 17.78
C LEU A 13 -14.09 -12.47 17.32
N SER A 14 -13.81 -12.19 16.04
CA SER A 14 -12.44 -12.06 15.55
C SER A 14 -11.76 -10.76 15.99
N ILE A 15 -12.50 -9.73 16.37
CA ILE A 15 -11.94 -8.45 16.83
C ILE A 15 -11.43 -8.54 18.28
N SER A 16 -12.04 -9.40 19.12
CA SER A 16 -11.63 -9.54 20.52
C SER A 16 -10.29 -10.25 20.74
N GLY A 17 -9.74 -10.96 19.71
CA GLY A 17 -8.42 -11.58 19.78
C GLY A 17 -7.23 -10.63 19.62
N PHE A 18 -7.44 -9.38 19.23
CA PHE A 18 -6.38 -8.39 19.00
C PHE A 18 -6.12 -7.48 20.22
N ALA A 19 -6.76 -7.72 21.35
CA ALA A 19 -6.71 -6.86 22.54
C ALA A 19 -5.32 -6.77 23.23
N GLN A 20 -4.30 -7.49 22.74
CA GLN A 20 -2.94 -7.47 23.32
C GLN A 20 -1.84 -7.16 22.27
N THR A 21 -2.17 -6.80 21.03
CA THR A 21 -1.18 -6.44 20.02
C THR A 21 -1.35 -4.98 19.63
N ASP A 22 -0.26 -4.24 19.54
CA ASP A 22 -0.25 -2.88 19.00
C ASP A 22 -0.86 -2.89 17.60
N VAL A 23 -2.07 -2.36 17.48
CA VAL A 23 -2.79 -2.29 16.20
C VAL A 23 -2.85 -0.83 15.78
N GLY A 24 -2.16 -0.51 14.70
CA GLY A 24 -2.24 0.81 14.10
C GLY A 24 -3.37 0.91 13.07
N SER A 25 -3.61 2.13 12.60
CA SER A 25 -4.58 2.43 11.54
C SER A 25 -3.99 3.37 10.50
N TRP A 26 -4.19 3.07 9.22
CA TRP A 26 -3.78 3.94 8.12
C TRP A 26 -4.97 4.29 7.25
N LEU A 27 -5.20 5.59 7.10
CA LEU A 27 -6.14 6.14 6.14
C LEU A 27 -5.36 6.62 4.91
N ILE A 28 -5.73 6.13 3.74
CA ILE A 28 -4.94 6.36 2.52
C ILE A 28 -5.85 6.92 1.42
N TYR A 29 -5.48 8.07 0.88
CA TYR A 29 -6.07 8.59 -0.35
C TYR A 29 -5.07 8.45 -1.49
N LYS A 30 -5.49 7.82 -2.59
CA LYS A 30 -4.70 7.65 -3.82
C LYS A 30 -5.43 8.32 -4.96
N ASN A 31 -4.72 9.14 -5.70
CA ASN A 31 -5.22 9.71 -6.94
C ASN A 31 -4.32 9.29 -8.10
N LYS A 32 -4.95 8.93 -9.21
CA LYS A 32 -4.28 8.65 -10.47
C LYS A 32 -4.92 9.49 -11.56
N LEU A 33 -4.17 10.48 -12.05
CA LEU A 33 -4.56 11.32 -13.17
C LEU A 33 -3.91 10.77 -14.44
N LYS A 34 -4.70 10.19 -15.34
CA LYS A 34 -4.23 9.75 -16.64
C LYS A 34 -4.12 10.93 -17.60
N ILE A 35 -2.88 11.24 -18.02
CA ILE A 35 -2.59 12.27 -19.03
C ILE A 35 -2.86 11.70 -20.43
N ASN A 36 -2.53 10.44 -20.65
CA ASN A 36 -2.77 9.69 -21.89
C ASN A 36 -2.77 8.19 -21.57
N GLU A 37 -2.89 7.34 -22.62
CA GLU A 37 -2.96 5.88 -22.47
C GLU A 37 -1.73 5.26 -21.76
N LYS A 38 -0.56 5.90 -21.86
CA LYS A 38 0.70 5.38 -21.32
C LYS A 38 1.20 6.12 -20.08
N THR A 39 0.74 7.35 -19.84
CA THR A 39 1.32 8.22 -18.80
C THR A 39 0.28 8.66 -17.80
N SER A 40 0.58 8.53 -16.52
CA SER A 40 -0.21 9.05 -15.41
C SER A 40 0.63 9.80 -14.40
N ILE A 41 0.00 10.76 -13.72
CA ILE A 41 0.49 11.34 -12.47
C ILE A 41 -0.21 10.60 -11.33
N ASP A 42 0.57 10.08 -10.41
CA ASP A 42 0.08 9.34 -9.25
C ASP A 42 0.40 10.15 -7.98
N THR A 43 -0.61 10.47 -7.19
CA THR A 43 -0.44 11.13 -5.90
C THR A 43 -1.05 10.28 -4.80
N GLN A 44 -0.47 10.37 -3.61
CA GLN A 44 -0.96 9.64 -2.46
C GLN A 44 -0.74 10.45 -1.18
N TYR A 45 -1.76 10.47 -0.34
CA TYR A 45 -1.68 10.89 1.05
C TYR A 45 -1.95 9.69 1.94
N GLN A 46 -1.15 9.53 3.00
CA GLN A 46 -1.38 8.53 4.04
C GLN A 46 -1.34 9.22 5.38
N HIS A 47 -2.44 9.13 6.09
CA HIS A 47 -2.54 9.40 7.51
C HIS A 47 -2.26 8.09 8.25
N ARG A 48 -1.26 8.07 9.11
CA ARG A 48 -0.83 6.87 9.83
C ARG A 48 -0.93 7.12 11.31
N SER A 49 -1.72 6.29 11.99
CA SER A 49 -1.70 6.16 13.44
C SER A 49 -1.05 4.84 13.83
N PHE A 50 -0.25 4.86 14.89
CA PHE A 50 0.32 3.66 15.46
C PHE A 50 -0.62 2.96 16.43
N ASP A 51 -1.76 3.59 16.73
CA ASP A 51 -2.86 3.08 17.51
C ASP A 51 -4.18 3.11 16.73
N LEU A 52 -5.26 2.57 17.29
CA LEU A 52 -6.60 2.61 16.67
C LEU A 52 -7.38 3.91 16.94
N ASP A 53 -6.80 4.85 17.65
CA ASP A 53 -7.41 6.14 17.99
C ASP A 53 -7.48 7.12 16.81
N PHE A 54 -6.84 6.78 15.68
CA PHE A 54 -6.72 7.61 14.48
C PHE A 54 -6.00 8.95 14.70
N ALA A 55 -5.26 9.11 15.80
CA ALA A 55 -4.35 10.24 15.96
C ALA A 55 -3.25 10.19 14.89
N GLU A 56 -2.82 11.36 14.41
CA GLU A 56 -1.79 11.41 13.38
C GLU A 56 -0.39 11.31 13.99
N ASP A 57 0.22 10.13 13.92
CA ASP A 57 1.64 9.96 14.24
C ASP A 57 2.54 10.31 13.06
N GLN A 58 2.07 10.03 11.85
CA GLN A 58 2.80 10.32 10.62
C GLN A 58 1.85 10.67 9.47
N ALA A 59 2.14 11.75 8.75
CA ALA A 59 1.58 12.03 7.44
C ALA A 59 2.62 11.74 6.35
N LEU A 60 2.25 10.91 5.37
CA LEU A 60 3.09 10.65 4.20
C LEU A 60 2.40 11.17 2.94
N ILE A 61 3.11 12.00 2.19
CA ILE A 61 2.69 12.48 0.88
C ILE A 61 3.65 11.92 -0.18
N THR A 62 3.08 11.44 -1.28
CA THR A 62 3.85 10.97 -2.44
C THR A 62 3.27 11.58 -3.70
N ALA A 63 4.13 12.01 -4.61
CA ALA A 63 3.76 12.42 -5.95
C ALA A 63 4.77 11.86 -6.96
N GLY A 64 4.30 11.38 -8.11
CA GLY A 64 5.17 10.81 -9.11
C GLY A 64 4.48 10.66 -10.47
N ILE A 65 5.28 10.29 -11.45
CA ILE A 65 4.84 10.01 -12.81
C ILE A 65 5.10 8.53 -13.09
N THR A 66 4.12 7.87 -13.69
CA THR A 66 4.23 6.50 -14.19
C THR A 66 4.09 6.51 -15.71
N HIS A 67 5.00 5.80 -16.40
CA HIS A 67 4.96 5.59 -17.83
C HIS A 67 4.97 4.08 -18.16
N ILE A 68 4.06 3.65 -19.02
CA ILE A 68 3.97 2.27 -19.51
C ILE A 68 4.90 2.14 -20.74
N ILE A 69 5.99 1.40 -20.58
CA ILE A 69 6.98 1.16 -21.66
C ILE A 69 6.63 -0.05 -22.51
N LEU A 70 6.02 -1.08 -21.91
CA LEU A 70 5.46 -2.26 -22.57
C LEU A 70 4.09 -2.57 -21.96
N PRO A 71 3.22 -3.35 -22.61
CA PRO A 71 1.89 -3.66 -22.08
C PRO A 71 1.87 -4.20 -20.63
N ASN A 72 2.95 -4.82 -20.23
CA ASN A 72 3.10 -5.46 -18.91
C ASN A 72 4.24 -4.84 -18.07
N VAL A 73 4.91 -3.77 -18.54
CA VAL A 73 6.04 -3.14 -17.84
C VAL A 73 5.82 -1.65 -17.72
N SER A 74 5.95 -1.12 -16.52
CA SER A 74 5.89 0.32 -16.25
C SER A 74 7.09 0.80 -15.45
N LEU A 75 7.50 2.03 -15.73
CA LEU A 75 8.47 2.79 -14.96
C LEU A 75 7.76 3.91 -14.22
N SER A 76 8.18 4.17 -13.01
CA SER A 76 7.70 5.32 -12.24
C SER A 76 8.86 6.02 -11.56
N THR A 77 8.76 7.33 -11.44
CA THR A 77 9.65 8.12 -10.60
C THR A 77 8.81 9.12 -9.83
N GLY A 78 9.28 9.52 -8.66
CA GLY A 78 8.54 10.46 -7.85
C GLY A 78 9.28 10.85 -6.58
N TYR A 79 8.59 11.64 -5.79
CA TYR A 79 9.07 12.18 -4.54
C TYR A 79 8.07 11.86 -3.42
N ARG A 80 8.60 11.72 -2.22
CA ARG A 80 7.79 11.50 -1.02
C ARG A 80 8.31 12.32 0.15
N LYS A 81 7.42 12.65 1.08
CA LYS A 81 7.73 13.33 2.32
C LYS A 81 6.94 12.67 3.46
N ILE A 82 7.60 12.47 4.60
CA ILE A 82 6.97 12.05 5.86
C ILE A 82 7.13 13.19 6.85
N GLY A 83 6.02 13.81 7.27
CA GLY A 83 6.03 15.04 8.06
C GLY A 83 6.72 14.91 9.41
N ALA A 84 6.33 13.90 10.20
CA ALA A 84 6.80 13.73 11.59
C ALA A 84 8.28 13.36 11.73
N LEU A 85 8.90 12.77 10.69
CA LEU A 85 10.28 12.26 10.76
C LEU A 85 11.31 13.15 10.07
N SER A 86 10.93 14.31 9.56
CA SER A 86 11.78 15.11 8.65
C SER A 86 12.39 14.25 7.52
N GLU A 87 11.68 13.16 7.15
CA GLU A 87 12.09 12.25 6.10
C GLU A 87 11.50 12.70 4.76
N HIS A 88 12.36 12.81 3.78
CA HIS A 88 11.94 13.01 2.40
C HIS A 88 12.82 12.19 1.46
N GLY A 89 12.38 12.00 0.21
CA GLY A 89 13.19 11.23 -0.72
C GLY A 89 12.58 11.10 -2.11
N ALA A 90 13.44 10.78 -3.06
CA ALA A 90 13.06 10.37 -4.39
C ALA A 90 12.90 8.85 -4.47
N TYR A 91 12.18 8.38 -5.47
CA TYR A 91 12.12 6.96 -5.78
C TYR A 91 12.05 6.72 -7.29
N GLN A 92 12.62 5.59 -7.69
CA GLN A 92 12.43 4.99 -9.00
C GLN A 92 11.79 3.62 -8.79
N LYS A 93 10.87 3.25 -9.67
CA LYS A 93 10.17 1.97 -9.62
C LYS A 93 10.07 1.37 -11.02
N ILE A 94 10.38 0.09 -11.15
CA ILE A 94 9.98 -0.72 -12.29
C ILE A 94 8.95 -1.76 -11.81
N ALA A 95 7.88 -1.96 -12.57
CA ALA A 95 6.89 -2.97 -12.26
C ALA A 95 6.57 -3.83 -13.47
N PHE A 96 6.44 -5.13 -13.23
CA PHE A 96 6.10 -6.16 -14.21
C PHE A 96 4.77 -6.79 -13.80
N SER A 97 3.84 -6.90 -14.75
CA SER A 97 2.54 -7.54 -14.48
C SER A 97 2.32 -8.71 -15.42
N THR A 98 1.74 -9.78 -14.91
CA THR A 98 1.26 -10.92 -15.70
C THR A 98 -0.09 -11.38 -15.20
N VAL A 99 -0.87 -12.04 -16.05
CA VAL A 99 -2.16 -12.61 -15.68
C VAL A 99 -2.09 -14.12 -15.92
N LEU A 100 -2.39 -14.88 -14.85
CA LEU A 100 -2.49 -16.33 -14.89
C LEU A 100 -3.82 -16.75 -14.26
N ASN A 101 -4.67 -17.45 -15.00
CA ASN A 101 -5.97 -17.95 -14.53
C ASN A 101 -6.82 -16.86 -13.84
N LYS A 102 -6.94 -15.68 -14.46
CA LYS A 102 -7.66 -14.49 -13.96
C LYS A 102 -6.96 -13.76 -12.79
N VAL A 103 -5.94 -14.34 -12.16
CA VAL A 103 -5.16 -13.68 -11.13
C VAL A 103 -4.12 -12.80 -11.78
N LYS A 104 -4.10 -11.51 -11.43
CA LYS A 104 -3.07 -10.59 -11.86
C LYS A 104 -1.95 -10.57 -10.82
N PHE A 105 -0.75 -10.97 -11.24
CA PHE A 105 0.47 -10.81 -10.46
C PHE A 105 1.20 -9.54 -10.89
N THR A 106 1.75 -8.83 -9.92
CA THR A 106 2.59 -7.65 -10.16
C THR A 106 3.82 -7.74 -9.28
N ASN A 107 4.99 -7.75 -9.89
CA ASN A 107 6.27 -7.59 -9.21
C ASN A 107 6.72 -6.14 -9.35
N ALA A 108 7.15 -5.52 -8.27
CA ALA A 108 7.63 -4.15 -8.26
C ALA A 108 8.97 -4.06 -7.53
N PHE A 109 9.91 -3.36 -8.15
CA PHE A 109 11.23 -3.08 -7.58
C PHE A 109 11.37 -1.58 -7.46
N PHE A 110 11.71 -1.12 -6.27
CA PHE A 110 11.93 0.28 -5.98
C PHE A 110 13.37 0.49 -5.54
N LEU A 111 13.95 1.58 -5.99
CA LEU A 111 15.10 2.23 -5.41
C LEU A 111 14.59 3.53 -4.78
N GLU A 112 14.85 3.72 -3.50
CA GLU A 112 14.42 4.89 -2.74
C GLU A 112 15.65 5.59 -2.16
N GLU A 113 15.86 6.81 -2.58
CA GLU A 113 16.85 7.74 -2.03
C GLU A 113 16.18 8.52 -0.91
N ARG A 114 16.67 8.36 0.33
CA ARG A 114 16.02 8.90 1.52
C ARG A 114 16.96 9.82 2.28
N TRP A 115 16.46 10.96 2.65
CA TRP A 115 17.10 11.89 3.58
C TRP A 115 16.31 11.90 4.89
N LEU A 116 16.95 11.55 6.00
CA LEU A 116 16.42 11.58 7.36
C LEU A 116 17.19 12.67 8.11
N GLY A 117 16.70 13.92 8.09
CA GLY A 117 17.52 15.08 8.40
C GLY A 117 18.73 15.13 7.46
N ASP A 118 19.93 15.15 8.01
CA ASP A 118 21.19 15.20 7.26
C ASP A 118 21.71 13.82 6.81
N ASN A 119 21.05 12.73 7.21
CA ASN A 119 21.51 11.37 6.91
C ASN A 119 20.89 10.88 5.60
N PHE A 120 21.73 10.55 4.63
CA PHE A 120 21.33 9.93 3.38
C PHE A 120 21.35 8.41 3.49
N GLN A 121 20.30 7.76 2.97
CA GLN A 121 20.15 6.31 2.94
C GLN A 121 19.57 5.85 1.59
N LEU A 122 20.06 4.74 1.08
CA LEU A 122 19.43 4.00 -0.01
C LEU A 122 18.59 2.87 0.57
N ARG A 123 17.37 2.72 0.05
CA ARG A 123 16.49 1.62 0.39
C ARG A 123 15.97 0.94 -0.87
N TYR A 124 16.13 -0.36 -0.90
CA TYR A 124 15.54 -1.23 -1.93
C TYR A 124 14.24 -1.80 -1.40
N ARG A 125 13.20 -1.80 -2.23
CA ARG A 125 11.93 -2.43 -1.89
C ARG A 125 11.53 -3.38 -3.01
N PHE A 126 11.21 -4.61 -2.64
CA PHE A 126 10.72 -5.65 -3.52
C PHE A 126 9.27 -5.92 -3.12
N GLY A 127 8.35 -5.87 -4.06
CA GLY A 127 6.94 -6.13 -3.83
C GLY A 127 6.39 -7.16 -4.79
N LEU A 128 5.61 -8.09 -4.26
CA LEU A 128 4.80 -9.04 -5.03
C LEU A 128 3.34 -8.86 -4.62
N THR A 129 2.48 -8.63 -5.60
CA THR A 129 1.03 -8.54 -5.40
C THR A 129 0.33 -9.57 -6.27
N ALA A 130 -0.58 -10.35 -5.66
CA ALA A 130 -1.56 -11.18 -6.36
C ALA A 130 -2.94 -10.54 -6.18
N LYS A 131 -3.58 -10.13 -7.28
CA LYS A 131 -4.94 -9.59 -7.29
C LYS A 131 -5.89 -10.61 -7.91
N ILE A 132 -6.84 -11.09 -7.10
CA ILE A 132 -7.80 -12.15 -7.39
C ILE A 132 -9.18 -11.52 -7.56
N PRO A 133 -9.77 -11.48 -8.75
CA PRO A 133 -11.14 -11.00 -8.95
C PRO A 133 -12.12 -12.00 -8.32
N LEU A 134 -12.95 -11.52 -7.39
CA LEU A 134 -14.01 -12.31 -6.76
C LEU A 134 -15.35 -12.10 -7.47
N THR A 135 -15.61 -10.86 -7.87
CA THR A 135 -16.77 -10.46 -8.70
C THR A 135 -16.32 -9.37 -9.67
N PRO A 136 -17.17 -8.90 -10.61
CA PRO A 136 -16.81 -7.77 -11.48
C PRO A 136 -16.43 -6.48 -10.72
N LYS A 137 -16.94 -6.30 -9.50
CA LYS A 137 -16.70 -5.10 -8.69
C LYS A 137 -15.82 -5.34 -7.46
N VAL A 138 -15.55 -6.60 -7.09
CA VAL A 138 -14.82 -6.95 -5.86
C VAL A 138 -13.59 -7.78 -6.19
N ALA A 139 -12.46 -7.44 -5.62
CA ALA A 139 -11.24 -8.24 -5.72
C ALA A 139 -10.53 -8.35 -4.37
N LEU A 140 -9.85 -9.48 -4.15
CA LEU A 140 -8.91 -9.69 -3.06
C LEU A 140 -7.50 -9.42 -3.58
N SER A 141 -6.70 -8.66 -2.83
CA SER A 141 -5.29 -8.44 -3.10
C SER A 141 -4.45 -8.94 -1.93
N LEU A 142 -3.48 -9.78 -2.24
CA LEU A 142 -2.45 -10.22 -1.30
C LEU A 142 -1.13 -9.62 -1.75
N THR A 143 -0.44 -8.92 -0.85
CA THR A 143 0.81 -8.23 -1.17
C THR A 143 1.86 -8.55 -0.12
N GLU A 144 3.06 -8.86 -0.56
CA GLU A 144 4.25 -8.90 0.27
C GLU A 144 5.25 -7.85 -0.22
N GLU A 145 5.84 -7.11 0.72
CA GLU A 145 6.90 -6.14 0.44
C GLU A 145 8.06 -6.35 1.40
N VAL A 146 9.26 -6.53 0.85
CA VAL A 146 10.51 -6.62 1.62
C VAL A 146 11.34 -5.37 1.36
N PHE A 147 11.86 -4.78 2.44
CA PHE A 147 12.66 -3.57 2.40
C PHE A 147 14.06 -3.86 2.92
N LEU A 148 15.05 -3.56 2.12
CA LEU A 148 16.47 -3.62 2.45
C LEU A 148 17.06 -2.22 2.38
N GLN A 149 18.03 -1.93 3.24
CA GLN A 149 18.69 -0.62 3.25
C GLN A 149 20.21 -0.77 3.40
N ASN A 150 20.95 0.25 2.97
CA ASN A 150 22.40 0.31 3.04
C ASN A 150 22.90 0.82 4.41
N THR A 151 22.47 0.17 5.48
CA THR A 151 22.93 0.45 6.86
C THR A 151 23.48 -0.83 7.46
N ASP A 152 24.03 -0.76 8.68
CA ASP A 152 24.62 -1.91 9.38
C ASP A 152 23.66 -3.12 9.46
N THR A 153 22.36 -2.85 9.51
CA THR A 153 21.31 -3.87 9.39
C THR A 153 20.64 -3.76 8.02
N SER A 154 20.99 -4.66 7.10
CA SER A 154 20.45 -4.65 5.73
C SER A 154 18.92 -4.80 5.69
N PHE A 155 18.34 -5.68 6.52
CA PHE A 155 16.89 -5.84 6.62
C PHE A 155 16.29 -4.65 7.36
N ASN A 156 15.37 -3.94 6.69
CA ASN A 156 14.65 -2.81 7.28
C ASN A 156 13.28 -3.23 7.79
N GLN A 157 12.48 -3.82 6.93
CA GLN A 157 11.12 -4.27 7.29
C GLN A 157 10.54 -5.23 6.25
N ASN A 158 9.52 -5.97 6.67
CA ASN A 158 8.64 -6.76 5.80
C ASN A 158 7.19 -6.36 6.07
N ARG A 159 6.37 -6.35 5.02
CA ARG A 159 4.93 -6.08 5.08
C ARG A 159 4.18 -7.16 4.32
N VAL A 160 3.28 -7.84 5.00
CA VAL A 160 2.33 -8.76 4.38
C VAL A 160 0.93 -8.16 4.53
N THR A 161 0.26 -7.94 3.41
CA THR A 161 -1.02 -7.21 3.37
C THR A 161 -2.08 -8.05 2.68
N ALA A 162 -3.27 -8.11 3.27
CA ALA A 162 -4.48 -8.64 2.64
C ALA A 162 -5.53 -7.53 2.59
N GLN A 163 -6.04 -7.23 1.38
CA GLN A 163 -7.04 -6.17 1.16
C GLN A 163 -8.16 -6.64 0.24
N VAL A 164 -9.39 -6.27 0.58
CA VAL A 164 -10.54 -6.37 -0.31
C VAL A 164 -10.79 -5.01 -0.93
N SER A 165 -10.89 -4.97 -2.24
CA SER A 165 -11.25 -3.78 -3.02
C SER A 165 -12.68 -3.87 -3.51
N HIS A 166 -13.42 -2.77 -3.43
CA HIS A 166 -14.76 -2.60 -3.97
C HIS A 166 -14.80 -1.41 -4.93
N GLN A 167 -15.12 -1.66 -6.19
CA GLN A 167 -15.34 -0.62 -7.21
C GLN A 167 -16.70 0.01 -6.99
N ILE A 168 -16.74 1.29 -6.61
CA ILE A 168 -17.97 2.06 -6.39
C ILE A 168 -18.49 2.64 -7.70
N SER A 169 -17.56 3.23 -8.48
CA SER A 169 -17.81 3.76 -9.82
C SER A 169 -16.58 3.56 -10.69
N ASP A 170 -16.61 3.95 -11.94
CA ASP A 170 -15.43 3.87 -12.83
C ASP A 170 -14.25 4.70 -12.32
N ALA A 171 -14.52 5.76 -11.58
CA ALA A 171 -13.54 6.64 -11.01
C ALA A 171 -13.13 6.27 -9.58
N LEU A 172 -14.01 5.61 -8.79
CA LEU A 172 -13.80 5.45 -7.35
C LEU A 172 -13.77 3.99 -6.92
N GLN A 173 -12.76 3.64 -6.10
CA GLN A 173 -12.60 2.34 -5.46
C GLN A 173 -12.24 2.52 -3.99
N ILE A 174 -12.95 1.81 -3.12
CA ILE A 174 -12.58 1.67 -1.69
C ILE A 174 -11.82 0.36 -1.50
N ASN A 175 -10.78 0.39 -0.66
CA ASN A 175 -10.07 -0.82 -0.24
C ASN A 175 -9.98 -0.85 1.28
N THR A 176 -10.28 -2.00 1.86
CA THR A 176 -10.13 -2.25 3.29
C THR A 176 -9.27 -3.48 3.49
N GLY A 177 -8.49 -3.52 4.55
CA GLY A 177 -7.63 -4.68 4.79
C GLY A 177 -6.80 -4.57 6.05
N ILE A 178 -5.94 -5.55 6.20
CA ILE A 178 -5.00 -5.65 7.30
C ILE A 178 -3.58 -5.86 6.75
N MET A 179 -2.61 -5.34 7.47
CA MET A 179 -1.19 -5.50 7.17
C MET A 179 -0.46 -5.98 8.41
N HIS A 180 0.29 -7.05 8.29
CA HIS A 180 1.31 -7.41 9.26
C HIS A 180 2.59 -6.67 8.90
N TRP A 181 3.06 -5.81 9.80
CA TRP A 181 4.24 -4.98 9.61
C TRP A 181 5.33 -5.41 10.58
N GLN A 182 6.38 -5.98 10.04
CA GLN A 182 7.52 -6.52 10.78
C GLN A 182 8.77 -5.68 10.55
N PHE A 183 9.39 -5.27 11.64
CA PHE A 183 10.74 -4.71 11.73
C PHE A 183 11.69 -5.71 12.37
N PRO A 184 13.01 -5.44 12.43
CA PRO A 184 13.95 -6.33 13.14
C PRO A 184 13.57 -6.61 14.59
N THR A 185 13.05 -5.60 15.30
CA THR A 185 12.78 -5.65 16.74
C THR A 185 11.31 -5.49 17.12
N LEU A 186 10.45 -5.13 16.16
CA LEU A 186 9.04 -4.83 16.41
C LEU A 186 8.15 -5.48 15.37
N LYS A 187 6.98 -5.94 15.78
CA LYS A 187 5.91 -6.41 14.90
C LYS A 187 4.60 -5.75 15.32
N ARG A 188 3.80 -5.34 14.34
CA ARG A 188 2.46 -4.82 14.59
C ARG A 188 1.48 -5.17 13.49
N TRP A 189 0.21 -5.13 13.82
CA TRP A 189 -0.86 -5.17 12.85
C TRP A 189 -1.31 -3.74 12.51
N VAL A 190 -1.74 -3.53 11.29
CA VAL A 190 -2.24 -2.24 10.84
C VAL A 190 -3.55 -2.46 10.09
N PHE A 191 -4.60 -1.80 10.51
CA PHE A 191 -5.84 -1.68 9.76
C PHE A 191 -5.64 -0.68 8.62
N LEU A 192 -6.08 -1.03 7.42
CA LEU A 192 -5.95 -0.21 6.23
C LEU A 192 -7.32 0.16 5.68
N LEU A 193 -7.55 1.45 5.50
CA LEU A 193 -8.68 1.98 4.74
C LEU A 193 -8.14 2.90 3.66
N SER A 194 -8.46 2.63 2.39
CA SER A 194 -8.02 3.50 1.32
C SER A 194 -9.12 3.81 0.31
N LEU A 195 -9.12 5.06 -0.16
CA LEU A 195 -9.90 5.53 -1.28
C LEU A 195 -8.95 5.75 -2.47
N SER A 196 -9.26 5.11 -3.60
CA SER A 196 -8.54 5.30 -4.85
C SER A 196 -9.43 6.03 -5.84
N HIS A 197 -8.91 7.11 -6.41
CA HIS A 197 -9.61 7.96 -7.37
C HIS A 197 -8.83 7.98 -8.69
N ASN A 198 -9.47 7.54 -9.78
CA ASN A 198 -8.90 7.56 -11.12
C ASN A 198 -9.61 8.64 -11.95
N ILE A 199 -8.82 9.58 -12.47
CA ILE A 199 -9.29 10.67 -13.32
C ILE A 199 -8.68 10.49 -14.70
N ASN A 200 -9.51 10.54 -15.74
CA ASN A 200 -9.08 10.55 -17.13
C ASN A 200 -9.23 11.98 -17.68
N LEU A 201 -8.20 12.52 -18.29
CA LEU A 201 -8.23 13.78 -19.04
C LEU A 201 -8.69 13.53 -20.48
#